data_4c6e0bc3df86ad29dc30153a7034c539
#
_entry.id   4c6e0bc3df86ad29dc30153a7034c539
#
_cell.length_a   1.000
_cell.length_b   1.000
_cell.length_c   1.000
_cell.angle_alpha   90.00
_cell.angle_beta   90.00
_cell.angle_gamma   90.00
#
_symmetry.space_group_name_H-M   'P 1'
#
loop_
_entity.id
_entity.type
_entity.pdbx_description
1 polymer ?
#
loop_
_entity_poly.entity_id
_entity_poly.type
_entity_poly.pdbx_seq_one_letter_code
_entity_poly.pdbx_strand_id
1 'polypeptide(L)'
;MHGTNVGGTGTMEQDIKNKFAYLAGLFDGEGNITYKKYWANKPHGRYKCWRIQMEIVMTDKPTVEWCCDTFGGNLREKPRRGHKMQYRWRRGFRDAYEIAKAIQPYALTKKIELTKIINHYEKPNDKEIR
;
A
#
# COMPACT_ATOMS: atom_id res chain seq x y z
N MET A 1 -1.41 -15.73 34.08
CA MET A 1 -1.62 -15.32 33.57
C MET A 1 -1.90 -15.05 33.37
N HIS A 2 -1.78 -15.17 33.00
CA HIS A 2 -1.98 -14.73 32.51
C HIS A 2 -2.50 -14.58 31.86
N GLY A 3 -2.56 -14.47 31.94
CA GLY A 3 -2.99 -14.17 31.09
C GLY A 3 -3.47 -14.53 30.55
N THR A 4 -3.46 -14.93 30.66
CA THR A 4 -3.86 -15.21 29.81
C THR A 4 -4.90 -15.13 29.45
N ASN A 5 -5.35 -14.77 29.51
CA ASN A 5 -6.32 -14.64 28.94
C ASN A 5 -6.36 -14.27 27.79
N VAL A 6 -6.11 -14.67 27.46
CA VAL A 6 -6.04 -14.22 26.37
C VAL A 6 -6.72 -14.74 25.28
N GLY A 7 -7.05 -15.26 24.74
CA GLY A 7 -7.70 -15.83 23.65
C GLY A 7 -9.08 -15.40 23.33
N GLY A 8 -9.57 -14.33 23.60
CA GLY A 8 -10.89 -13.92 23.25
C GLY A 8 -10.96 -13.39 21.82
N THR A 9 -12.16 -12.99 21.39
CA THR A 9 -12.35 -12.41 20.07
C THR A 9 -11.53 -11.16 19.88
N GLY A 10 -11.24 -10.43 20.95
CA GLY A 10 -10.36 -9.27 20.88
C GLY A 10 -8.97 -9.59 20.38
N THR A 11 -8.53 -10.84 20.58
CA THR A 11 -7.20 -11.25 20.14
C THR A 11 -7.09 -11.23 18.62
N MET A 12 -8.12 -11.73 17.94
CA MET A 12 -8.11 -11.73 16.47
C MET A 12 -8.16 -10.32 15.92
N GLU A 13 -8.99 -9.45 16.49
CA GLU A 13 -9.05 -8.06 16.08
C GLU A 13 -7.72 -7.35 16.32
N GLN A 14 -7.09 -7.66 17.44
CA GLN A 14 -5.80 -7.04 17.76
C GLN A 14 -4.71 -7.51 16.80
N ASP A 15 -4.75 -8.77 16.38
CA ASP A 15 -3.79 -9.29 15.41
C ASP A 15 -3.92 -8.57 14.08
N ILE A 16 -5.15 -8.30 13.65
CA ILE A 16 -5.38 -7.55 12.42
C ILE A 16 -4.83 -6.14 12.54
N LYS A 17 -5.13 -5.46 13.66
CA LYS A 17 -4.63 -4.11 13.90
C LYS A 17 -3.12 -4.08 13.94
N ASN A 18 -2.51 -5.10 14.54
CA ASN A 18 -1.06 -5.20 14.61
C ASN A 18 -0.44 -5.30 13.23
N LYS A 19 -1.07 -6.04 12.33
CA LYS A 19 -0.57 -6.15 10.95
C LYS A 19 -0.67 -4.80 10.23
N PHE A 20 -1.77 -4.08 10.43
CA PHE A 20 -1.93 -2.77 9.84
C PHE A 20 -0.89 -1.78 10.39
N ALA A 21 -0.70 -1.80 11.70
CA ALA A 21 0.27 -0.91 12.34
C ALA A 21 1.69 -1.23 11.87
N TYR A 22 2.00 -2.52 11.75
CA TYR A 22 3.33 -2.92 11.27
C TYR A 22 3.55 -2.45 9.83
N LEU A 23 2.56 -2.66 8.96
CA LEU A 23 2.70 -2.22 7.59
C LEU A 23 2.81 -0.69 7.51
N ALA A 24 2.04 0.03 8.33
CA ALA A 24 2.11 1.49 8.34
C ALA A 24 3.51 1.98 8.69
N GLY A 25 4.13 1.41 9.71
CA GLY A 25 5.49 1.77 10.09
C GLY A 25 6.50 1.40 9.03
N LEU A 26 6.37 0.20 8.48
CA LEU A 26 7.25 -0.24 7.39
C LEU A 26 7.10 0.69 6.19
N PHE A 27 5.88 1.05 5.86
CA PHE A 27 5.60 1.91 4.72
C PHE A 27 6.11 3.33 4.95
N ASP A 28 6.02 3.83 6.19
CA ASP A 28 6.57 5.14 6.53
C ASP A 28 8.07 5.20 6.21
N GLY A 29 8.79 4.12 6.44
CA GLY A 29 10.23 4.09 6.23
C GLY A 29 10.65 3.68 4.83
N GLU A 30 9.97 2.70 4.26
CA GLU A 30 10.41 2.06 3.02
C GLU A 30 9.43 2.23 1.87
N GLY A 31 8.26 2.78 2.13
CA GLY A 31 7.22 2.85 1.12
C GLY A 31 7.34 4.01 0.17
N ASN A 32 6.70 3.85 -0.96
CA ASN A 32 6.60 4.91 -1.95
C ASN A 32 5.20 4.92 -2.54
N ILE A 33 4.66 6.11 -2.73
CA ILE A 33 3.33 6.29 -3.30
C ILE A 33 3.46 7.03 -4.60
N THR A 34 2.78 6.53 -5.62
CA THR A 34 2.58 7.26 -6.86
C THR A 34 1.11 7.63 -6.94
N TYR A 35 0.83 8.92 -7.06
CA TYR A 35 -0.53 9.44 -7.19
C TYR A 35 -0.48 10.60 -8.15
N LYS A 36 -0.78 10.34 -9.41
CA LYS A 36 -0.66 11.37 -10.44
C LYS A 36 -1.51 11.06 -11.65
N LYS A 37 -1.81 12.11 -12.41
CA LYS A 37 -2.40 11.96 -13.73
C LYS A 37 -1.30 11.94 -14.77
N TYR A 38 -1.56 11.25 -15.85
CA TYR A 38 -0.65 11.24 -16.99
C TYR A 38 -1.46 11.09 -18.27
N TRP A 39 -0.87 11.49 -19.38
CA TRP A 39 -1.49 11.30 -20.68
C TRP A 39 -1.16 9.92 -21.20
N ALA A 40 -2.17 9.19 -21.63
CA ALA A 40 -2.00 7.89 -22.25
C ALA A 40 -2.44 7.97 -23.71
N ASN A 41 -1.60 7.46 -24.61
CA ASN A 41 -1.94 7.36 -26.02
C ASN A 41 -2.62 6.03 -26.24
N LYS A 42 -3.81 6.06 -26.81
CA LYS A 42 -4.61 4.87 -27.07
C LYS A 42 -5.03 4.88 -28.53
N PRO A 43 -5.51 3.74 -29.05
CA PRO A 43 -5.89 3.68 -30.46
C PRO A 43 -6.88 4.75 -30.88
N HIS A 44 -7.75 5.18 -29.98
CA HIS A 44 -8.77 6.17 -30.30
C HIS A 44 -8.46 7.57 -29.80
N GLY A 45 -7.21 7.83 -29.40
CA GLY A 45 -6.81 9.18 -29.00
C GLY A 45 -5.99 9.20 -27.73
N ARG A 46 -5.80 10.43 -27.21
CA ARG A 46 -5.09 10.65 -25.97
C ARG A 46 -6.09 10.83 -24.84
N TYR A 47 -5.83 10.16 -23.72
CA TYR A 47 -6.70 10.25 -22.56
C TYR A 47 -5.88 10.55 -21.31
N LYS A 48 -6.47 11.31 -20.40
CA LYS A 48 -5.87 11.56 -19.10
C LYS A 48 -6.19 10.37 -18.21
N CYS A 49 -5.16 9.77 -17.66
CA CYS A 49 -5.29 8.58 -16.82
C CYS A 49 -4.66 8.82 -15.48
N TRP A 50 -5.16 8.13 -14.46
CA TRP A 50 -4.54 8.15 -13.15
C TRP A 50 -3.56 7.01 -13.01
N ARG A 51 -2.47 7.26 -12.28
CA ARG A 51 -1.59 6.21 -11.79
C ARG A 51 -1.61 6.30 -10.28
N ILE A 52 -2.12 5.26 -9.66
CA ILE A 52 -2.30 5.22 -8.20
C ILE A 52 -1.71 3.92 -7.72
N GLN A 53 -0.65 3.98 -6.93
CA GLN A 53 -0.01 2.77 -6.44
C GLN A 53 0.79 3.01 -5.18
N MET A 54 0.92 1.95 -4.39
CA MET A 54 1.77 1.87 -3.22
C MET A 54 2.82 0.81 -3.49
N GLU A 55 4.04 1.03 -3.02
CA GLU A 55 5.14 0.13 -3.33
C GLU A 55 6.12 0.10 -2.17
N ILE A 56 6.67 -1.09 -1.91
CA ILE A 56 7.80 -1.26 -1.01
C ILE A 56 8.86 -2.05 -1.78
N VAL A 57 10.10 -1.56 -1.74
CA VAL A 57 11.24 -2.21 -2.38
C VAL A 57 12.32 -2.37 -1.34
N MET A 58 12.78 -3.60 -1.12
CA MET A 58 13.77 -3.89 -0.08
C MET A 58 14.65 -5.04 -0.51
N THR A 59 15.85 -5.13 0.06
CA THR A 59 16.69 -6.30 -0.11
C THR A 59 16.27 -7.45 0.78
N ASP A 60 15.47 -7.18 1.81
CA ASP A 60 15.01 -8.20 2.75
C ASP A 60 13.81 -8.94 2.19
N LYS A 61 14.07 -10.04 1.51
CA LYS A 61 13.03 -10.81 0.84
C LYS A 61 11.91 -11.28 1.77
N PRO A 62 12.20 -11.83 2.97
CA PRO A 62 11.11 -12.29 3.84
C PRO A 62 10.10 -11.19 4.19
N THR A 63 10.57 -9.96 4.38
CA THR A 63 9.67 -8.86 4.68
C THR A 63 8.74 -8.56 3.50
N VAL A 64 9.28 -8.57 2.29
CA VAL A 64 8.47 -8.31 1.10
C VAL A 64 7.49 -9.47 0.87
N GLU A 65 7.93 -10.70 1.13
CA GLU A 65 7.04 -11.87 1.05
C GLU A 65 5.88 -11.72 2.04
N TRP A 66 6.18 -11.23 3.24
CA TRP A 66 5.14 -11.00 4.24
C TRP A 66 4.09 -10.01 3.72
N CYS A 67 4.53 -8.95 3.04
CA CYS A 67 3.59 -7.99 2.47
C CYS A 67 2.67 -8.66 1.44
N CYS A 68 3.26 -9.48 0.57
CA CYS A 68 2.47 -10.17 -0.46
C CYS A 68 1.48 -11.15 0.15
N ASP A 69 1.93 -11.94 1.13
CA ASP A 69 1.11 -12.95 1.75
C ASP A 69 -0.04 -12.34 2.56
N THR A 70 0.22 -11.20 3.17
CA THR A 70 -0.75 -10.58 4.08
C THR A 70 -1.71 -9.65 3.34
N PHE A 71 -1.22 -8.90 2.36
CA PHE A 71 -1.99 -7.84 1.72
C PHE A 71 -2.22 -8.08 0.22
N GLY A 72 -1.81 -9.23 -0.27
CA GLY A 72 -2.02 -9.56 -1.67
C GLY A 72 -0.93 -9.00 -2.58
N GLY A 73 -0.97 -9.43 -3.81
CA GLY A 73 0.02 -9.04 -4.78
C GLY A 73 1.11 -10.09 -4.94
N ASN A 74 2.02 -9.83 -5.84
CA ASN A 74 3.09 -10.75 -6.14
C ASN A 74 4.44 -10.13 -5.82
N LEU A 75 5.36 -10.96 -5.36
CA LEU A 75 6.72 -10.54 -5.17
C LEU A 75 7.42 -10.49 -6.53
N ARG A 76 8.09 -9.38 -6.81
CA ARG A 76 8.87 -9.22 -8.02
C ARG A 76 10.33 -8.99 -7.66
N GLU A 77 11.21 -9.61 -8.40
CA GLU A 77 12.64 -9.34 -8.26
C GLU A 77 12.98 -8.07 -9.01
N LYS A 78 13.86 -7.28 -8.42
CA LYS A 78 14.31 -6.04 -9.03
C LYS A 78 15.84 -6.02 -9.03
N PRO A 79 16.47 -6.62 -10.05
CA PRO A 79 17.92 -6.70 -10.09
C PRO A 79 18.56 -5.32 -10.18
N ARG A 80 19.68 -5.16 -9.49
CA ARG A 80 20.46 -3.94 -9.55
C ARG A 80 21.91 -4.32 -9.77
N ARG A 81 22.43 -3.91 -10.91
CA ARG A 81 23.81 -4.23 -11.28
C ARG A 81 24.76 -3.76 -10.19
N GLY A 82 25.62 -4.67 -9.72
CA GLY A 82 26.59 -4.34 -8.70
C GLY A 82 26.05 -4.21 -7.30
N HIS A 83 24.78 -4.56 -7.08
CA HIS A 83 24.14 -4.44 -5.78
C HIS A 83 23.38 -5.71 -5.46
N LYS A 84 22.95 -5.82 -4.19
CA LYS A 84 22.11 -6.95 -3.78
C LYS A 84 20.80 -6.91 -4.53
N MET A 85 20.23 -8.10 -4.79
CA MET A 85 18.90 -8.20 -5.37
C MET A 85 17.91 -7.48 -4.48
N GLN A 86 17.05 -6.68 -5.09
CA GLN A 86 15.93 -6.07 -4.39
C GLN A 86 14.65 -6.80 -4.74
N TYR A 87 13.69 -6.72 -3.85
CA TYR A 87 12.38 -7.35 -4.02
C TYR A 87 11.32 -6.29 -3.87
N ARG A 88 10.25 -6.41 -4.66
CA ARG A 88 9.22 -5.39 -4.72
C ARG A 88 7.86 -5.98 -4.44
N TRP A 89 7.08 -5.28 -3.60
CA TRP A 89 5.66 -5.47 -3.41
C TRP A 89 4.98 -4.20 -3.89
N ARG A 90 3.90 -4.35 -4.67
CA ARG A 90 3.18 -3.21 -5.20
C ARG A 90 1.70 -3.52 -5.25
N ARG A 91 0.88 -2.54 -4.87
CA ARG A 91 -0.57 -2.62 -5.03
C ARG A 91 -1.01 -1.35 -5.72
N GLY A 92 -2.05 -1.47 -6.57
CA GLY A 92 -2.50 -0.33 -7.36
C GLY A 92 -4.00 -0.12 -7.27
N PHE A 93 -4.40 1.10 -7.57
CA PHE A 93 -5.79 1.49 -7.73
C PHE A 93 -6.63 1.13 -6.52
N ARG A 94 -7.73 0.40 -6.70
CA ARG A 94 -8.63 0.12 -5.59
C ARG A 94 -7.99 -0.74 -4.51
N ASP A 95 -7.09 -1.62 -4.88
CA ASP A 95 -6.35 -2.40 -3.87
C ASP A 95 -5.49 -1.47 -3.00
N ALA A 96 -4.83 -0.50 -3.63
CA ALA A 96 -4.05 0.49 -2.88
C ALA A 96 -4.96 1.32 -1.97
N TYR A 97 -6.17 1.66 -2.44
CA TYR A 97 -7.13 2.38 -1.62
C TYR A 97 -7.51 1.60 -0.37
N GLU A 98 -7.83 0.31 -0.51
CA GLU A 98 -8.22 -0.49 0.65
C GLU A 98 -7.09 -0.58 1.67
N ILE A 99 -5.86 -0.76 1.20
CA ILE A 99 -4.71 -0.83 2.09
C ILE A 99 -4.44 0.52 2.72
N ALA A 100 -4.49 1.60 1.95
CA ALA A 100 -4.27 2.95 2.47
C ALA A 100 -5.26 3.26 3.59
N LYS A 101 -6.52 2.88 3.39
CA LYS A 101 -7.55 3.08 4.39
C LYS A 101 -7.24 2.34 5.69
N ALA A 102 -6.73 1.11 5.57
CA ALA A 102 -6.42 0.29 6.73
C ALA A 102 -5.22 0.83 7.51
N ILE A 103 -4.20 1.33 6.83
CA ILE A 103 -2.97 1.71 7.52
C ILE A 103 -2.85 3.20 7.84
N GLN A 104 -3.65 4.04 7.19
CA GLN A 104 -3.58 5.50 7.38
C GLN A 104 -3.67 5.92 8.86
N PRO A 105 -4.53 5.32 9.68
CA PRO A 105 -4.60 5.72 11.09
C PRO A 105 -3.31 5.51 11.87
N TYR A 106 -2.46 4.60 11.40
CA TYR A 106 -1.21 4.27 12.09
C TYR A 106 0.02 4.93 11.46
N ALA A 107 -0.16 5.58 10.31
CA ALA A 107 0.97 6.17 9.59
C ALA A 107 1.32 7.53 10.16
N LEU A 108 2.58 7.90 10.05
CA LEU A 108 3.04 9.22 10.44
C LEU A 108 3.59 9.96 9.23
N THR A 109 4.66 9.44 8.66
CA THR A 109 5.37 10.13 7.58
C THR A 109 4.56 10.16 6.28
N LYS A 110 3.88 9.06 5.97
CA LYS A 110 3.15 8.93 4.70
C LYS A 110 1.67 9.25 4.82
N LYS A 111 1.24 9.77 5.97
CA LYS A 111 -0.20 9.98 6.21
C LYS A 111 -0.86 10.85 5.14
N ILE A 112 -0.20 11.92 4.73
CA ILE A 112 -0.77 12.85 3.75
C ILE A 112 -0.95 12.16 2.40
N GLU A 113 0.07 11.44 1.96
CA GLU A 113 0.00 10.74 0.68
C GLU A 113 -1.06 9.64 0.68
N LEU A 114 -1.15 8.90 1.79
CA LEU A 114 -2.19 7.87 1.92
C LEU A 114 -3.58 8.52 1.85
N THR A 115 -3.74 9.67 2.49
CA THR A 115 -5.00 10.38 2.48
C THR A 115 -5.41 10.79 1.06
N LYS A 116 -4.44 11.14 0.23
CA LYS A 116 -4.76 11.48 -1.17
C LYS A 116 -5.38 10.29 -1.91
N ILE A 117 -4.85 9.11 -1.70
CA ILE A 117 -5.43 7.91 -2.32
C ILE A 117 -6.84 7.68 -1.80
N ILE A 118 -7.01 7.77 -0.47
CA ILE A 118 -8.32 7.56 0.14
C ILE A 118 -9.34 8.54 -0.42
N ASN A 119 -8.99 9.81 -0.46
CA ASN A 119 -9.91 10.84 -0.95
C ASN A 119 -10.24 10.68 -2.42
N HIS A 120 -9.31 10.14 -3.20
CA HIS A 120 -9.56 9.90 -4.62
C HIS A 120 -10.79 9.03 -4.83
N TYR A 121 -10.98 8.04 -3.97
CA TYR A 121 -12.10 7.10 -4.09
C TYR A 121 -13.31 7.47 -3.25
N GLU A 122 -13.12 8.24 -2.19
CA GLU A 122 -14.22 8.54 -1.27
C GLU A 122 -14.86 9.90 -1.47
N LYS A 123 -14.12 10.84 -2.05
CA LYS A 123 -14.63 12.18 -2.25
C LYS A 123 -14.85 12.43 -3.73
N PRO A 124 -16.07 12.28 -4.20
CA PRO A 124 -16.33 12.61 -5.59
C PRO A 124 -16.01 14.07 -5.80
N ASN A 125 -15.46 14.38 -6.94
CA ASN A 125 -15.23 15.76 -7.29
C ASN A 125 -15.93 16.05 -8.61
N ASP A 126 -16.02 17.32 -8.92
CA ASP A 126 -16.77 17.76 -10.09
C ASP A 126 -16.26 17.14 -11.38
N LYS A 127 -14.99 16.86 -11.43
CA LYS A 127 -14.41 16.31 -12.65
C LYS A 127 -14.83 14.89 -12.90
N GLU A 128 -15.13 14.14 -11.86
CA GLU A 128 -15.51 12.75 -12.00
C GLU A 128 -16.98 12.61 -12.35
N ILE A 129 -17.73 13.61 -12.06
CA ILE A 129 -19.17 13.61 -12.34
C ILE A 129 -19.43 13.92 -13.80
N ARG A 130 -18.52 14.59 -14.46
CA ARG A 130 -18.67 14.95 -15.85
C ARG A 130 -17.97 13.95 -16.73
#